data_39592068d7cde6d4e9bcbffd017d983b
#
_entry.id   39592068d7cde6d4e9bcbffd017d983b
#
_cell.length_a   1.000
_cell.length_b   1.000
_cell.length_c   1.000
_cell.angle_alpha   90.00
_cell.angle_beta   90.00
_cell.angle_gamma   90.00
#
_symmetry.space_group_name_H-M   'P 1'
#
loop_
_entity.id
_entity.type
_entity.pdbx_description
1 polymer ?
#
loop_
_entity_poly.entity_id
_entity_poly.type
_entity_poly.pdbx_seq_one_letter_code
_entity_poly.pdbx_strand_id
1 'polypeptide(L)'
;MNRNIMLDPTHLYPESFHPVATNLNTNCNGDAKHFTRTQRPLKYYFIDFGLSRRYDPSDTNPKEIPIWGGDKEVPEFQNSNEPHDPFATDVFYIGNAIKIDFILVSYLLYHMAVEVTGD
;
A
#
# COMPACT_ATOMS: atom_id res chain seq x y z
N MET A 1 -0.16 7.42 0.78
CA MET A 1 0.78 6.39 0.28
C MET A 1 1.03 5.40 1.41
N ASN A 2 0.65 4.17 1.23
CA ASN A 2 0.82 3.13 2.25
C ASN A 2 2.31 2.77 2.37
N ARG A 3 2.94 3.14 3.49
CA ARG A 3 4.39 2.97 3.70
C ARG A 3 4.77 1.55 4.13
N ASN A 4 3.78 0.74 4.52
CA ASN A 4 3.99 -0.60 5.09
C ASN A 4 3.76 -1.73 4.08
N ILE A 5 3.68 -1.39 2.79
CA ILE A 5 3.63 -2.36 1.69
C ILE A 5 4.83 -2.10 0.78
N MET A 6 5.70 -3.09 0.64
CA MET A 6 6.86 -3.04 -0.25
C MET A 6 6.68 -3.97 -1.43
N LEU A 7 7.09 -3.48 -2.59
CA LEU A 7 7.19 -4.27 -3.81
C LEU A 7 8.54 -4.96 -3.88
N ASP A 8 8.57 -6.26 -4.20
CA ASP A 8 9.79 -6.95 -4.61
C ASP A 8 10.09 -6.65 -6.10
N PRO A 9 11.13 -5.89 -6.40
CA PRO A 9 11.44 -5.49 -7.77
C PRO A 9 12.22 -6.56 -8.56
N THR A 10 12.65 -7.65 -7.94
CA THR A 10 13.58 -8.64 -8.52
C THR A 10 13.09 -9.18 -9.85
N HIS A 11 11.79 -9.48 -9.95
CA HIS A 11 11.21 -9.98 -11.20
C HIS A 11 11.05 -8.91 -12.29
N LEU A 12 11.02 -7.63 -11.91
CA LEU A 12 10.91 -6.53 -12.86
C LEU A 12 12.26 -6.12 -13.45
N TYR A 13 13.32 -6.15 -12.65
CA TYR A 13 14.63 -5.64 -13.00
C TYR A 13 15.66 -6.76 -13.04
N PRO A 14 15.78 -7.51 -14.15
CA PRO A 14 16.66 -8.67 -14.22
C PRO A 14 18.14 -8.32 -14.07
N GLU A 15 18.54 -7.11 -14.43
CA GLU A 15 19.91 -6.60 -14.31
C GLU A 15 20.07 -5.63 -13.12
N SER A 16 19.06 -5.55 -12.22
CA SER A 16 19.00 -4.58 -11.13
C SER A 16 18.90 -3.11 -11.61
N PHE A 17 18.95 -2.18 -10.68
CA PHE A 17 18.87 -0.74 -10.92
C PHE A 17 19.70 0.01 -9.88
N HIS A 18 19.96 1.29 -10.13
CA HIS A 18 20.72 2.14 -9.19
C HIS A 18 19.87 2.44 -7.94
N PRO A 19 20.39 2.25 -6.71
CA PRO A 19 19.59 2.31 -5.48
C PRO A 19 18.98 3.68 -5.17
N VAL A 20 19.57 4.76 -5.69
CA VAL A 20 19.08 6.14 -5.49
C VAL A 20 18.33 6.65 -6.72
N ALA A 21 18.88 6.45 -7.92
CA ALA A 21 18.27 6.85 -9.19
C ALA A 21 17.67 5.60 -9.88
N THR A 22 16.52 5.14 -9.40
CA THR A 22 15.94 3.84 -9.76
C THR A 22 15.54 3.67 -11.23
N ASN A 23 15.54 4.75 -12.01
CA ASN A 23 15.38 4.72 -13.46
C ASN A 23 16.68 4.36 -14.20
N LEU A 24 17.84 4.45 -13.55
CA LEU A 24 19.13 4.15 -14.14
C LEU A 24 19.61 2.73 -13.79
N ASN A 25 20.45 2.17 -14.66
CA ASN A 25 21.17 0.94 -14.37
C ASN A 25 22.20 1.15 -13.24
N THR A 26 22.74 0.07 -12.72
CA THR A 26 23.67 0.07 -11.57
C THR A 26 24.90 0.96 -11.76
N ASN A 27 25.32 1.23 -12.98
CA ASN A 27 26.51 2.03 -13.33
C ASN A 27 26.17 3.48 -13.71
N CYS A 28 24.92 3.89 -13.65
CA CYS A 28 24.44 5.24 -14.03
C CYS A 28 24.79 5.67 -15.48
N ASN A 29 25.03 4.73 -16.39
CA ASN A 29 25.40 5.04 -17.77
C ASN A 29 24.29 4.76 -18.79
N GLY A 30 23.08 4.52 -18.33
CA GLY A 30 21.88 4.30 -19.15
C GLY A 30 20.70 3.87 -18.30
N ASP A 31 19.56 3.69 -18.92
CA ASP A 31 18.31 3.30 -18.25
C ASP A 31 18.38 1.87 -17.71
N ALA A 32 17.70 1.64 -16.60
CA ALA A 32 17.50 0.30 -16.04
C ALA A 32 16.56 -0.49 -16.94
N LYS A 33 17.00 -1.62 -17.43
CA LYS A 33 16.12 -2.55 -18.17
C LYS A 33 15.08 -3.14 -17.24
N HIS A 34 13.83 -3.05 -17.62
CA HIS A 34 12.75 -3.58 -16.80
C HIS A 34 11.61 -4.18 -17.63
N PHE A 35 10.89 -5.09 -17.00
CA PHE A 35 9.62 -5.61 -17.50
C PHE A 35 8.46 -4.79 -16.92
N THR A 36 7.34 -4.78 -17.61
CA THR A 36 6.11 -4.21 -17.07
C THR A 36 5.48 -5.15 -16.03
N ARG A 37 4.63 -4.60 -15.16
CA ARG A 37 3.88 -5.38 -14.15
C ARG A 37 2.95 -6.42 -14.78
N THR A 38 2.49 -6.17 -16.01
CA THR A 38 1.67 -7.12 -16.77
C THR A 38 2.49 -8.28 -17.30
N GLN A 39 3.75 -8.05 -17.67
CA GLN A 39 4.64 -9.10 -18.19
C GLN A 39 5.19 -10.00 -17.08
N ARG A 40 5.35 -9.46 -15.87
CA ARG A 40 5.92 -10.21 -14.73
C ARG A 40 5.06 -10.00 -13.48
N PRO A 41 4.47 -11.08 -12.93
CA PRO A 41 3.73 -11.01 -11.67
C PRO A 41 4.63 -10.52 -10.54
N LEU A 42 4.08 -9.67 -9.69
CA LEU A 42 4.80 -9.04 -8.60
C LEU A 42 4.47 -9.69 -7.27
N LYS A 43 5.45 -9.63 -6.36
CA LYS A 43 5.23 -9.93 -4.95
C LYS A 43 5.22 -8.63 -4.15
N TYR A 44 4.28 -8.54 -3.24
CA TYR A 44 4.19 -7.46 -2.26
C TYR A 44 4.38 -8.06 -0.88
N TYR A 45 5.07 -7.34 -0.03
CA TYR A 45 5.31 -7.72 1.36
C TYR A 45 4.79 -6.65 2.28
N PHE A 46 4.07 -7.06 3.32
CA PHE A 46 3.83 -6.21 4.46
C PHE A 46 5.11 -6.11 5.29
N ILE A 47 5.41 -4.90 5.73
CA ILE A 47 6.57 -4.59 6.58
C ILE A 47 6.13 -3.77 7.78
N ASP A 48 7.03 -3.53 8.72
CA ASP A 48 6.81 -2.72 9.93
C ASP A 48 5.70 -3.26 10.83
N PHE A 49 5.94 -4.44 11.37
CA PHE A 49 5.05 -5.09 12.33
C PHE A 49 5.21 -4.58 13.77
N GLY A 50 5.88 -3.45 13.99
CA GLY A 50 6.18 -2.92 15.32
C GLY A 50 4.95 -2.64 16.20
N LEU A 51 3.82 -2.36 15.58
CA LEU A 51 2.54 -2.15 16.26
C LEU A 51 1.59 -3.35 16.20
N SER A 52 2.01 -4.43 15.52
CA SER A 52 1.18 -5.63 15.38
C SER A 52 1.08 -6.38 16.70
N ARG A 53 -0.10 -6.89 16.98
CA ARG A 53 -0.40 -7.67 18.18
C ARG A 53 -0.92 -9.04 17.83
N ARG A 54 -0.64 -10.00 18.69
CA ARG A 54 -1.19 -11.35 18.61
C ARG A 54 -2.16 -11.54 19.77
N TYR A 55 -3.36 -11.99 19.45
CA TYR A 55 -4.39 -12.32 20.42
C TYR A 55 -4.41 -13.82 20.67
N ASP A 56 -4.82 -14.21 21.88
CA ASP A 56 -5.08 -15.61 22.19
C ASP A 56 -6.29 -16.11 21.37
N PRO A 57 -6.22 -17.30 20.76
CA PRO A 57 -7.36 -17.86 20.02
C PRO A 57 -8.64 -18.05 20.85
N SER A 58 -8.54 -18.08 22.18
CA SER A 58 -9.69 -18.14 23.09
C SER A 58 -10.32 -16.77 23.35
N ASP A 59 -9.65 -15.68 23.02
CA ASP A 59 -10.20 -14.32 23.09
C ASP A 59 -11.13 -14.08 21.90
N THR A 60 -12.42 -14.20 22.15
CA THR A 60 -13.46 -14.08 21.11
C THR A 60 -13.86 -12.62 20.82
N ASN A 61 -13.36 -11.65 21.59
CA ASN A 61 -13.74 -10.25 21.43
C ASN A 61 -12.59 -9.30 21.80
N PRO A 62 -11.44 -9.40 21.13
CA PRO A 62 -10.32 -8.52 21.40
C PRO A 62 -10.67 -7.07 21.14
N LYS A 63 -10.16 -6.17 21.95
CA LYS A 63 -10.39 -4.74 21.87
C LYS A 63 -9.08 -3.98 21.99
N GLU A 64 -8.88 -3.00 21.11
CA GLU A 64 -7.72 -2.13 21.10
C GLU A 64 -8.14 -0.66 21.00
N ILE A 65 -7.38 0.19 21.67
CA ILE A 65 -7.53 1.64 21.54
C ILE A 65 -6.97 2.11 20.18
N PRO A 66 -7.43 3.27 19.66
CA PRO A 66 -6.92 3.85 18.43
C PRO A 66 -5.39 3.99 18.43
N ILE A 67 -4.75 3.55 17.35
CA ILE A 67 -3.29 3.65 17.21
C ILE A 67 -2.91 5.06 16.79
N TRP A 68 -2.01 5.70 17.54
CA TRP A 68 -1.43 6.98 17.16
C TRP A 68 -0.65 6.84 15.84
N GLY A 69 -1.03 7.62 14.82
CA GLY A 69 -0.39 7.58 13.50
C GLY A 69 -1.03 6.61 12.50
N GLY A 70 -2.06 5.87 12.89
CA GLY A 70 -2.88 5.08 11.97
C GLY A 70 -3.75 5.96 11.06
N ASP A 71 -4.47 5.34 10.15
CA ASP A 71 -5.46 5.99 9.30
C ASP A 71 -6.59 6.55 10.18
N LYS A 72 -6.77 7.86 10.12
CA LYS A 72 -7.79 8.55 10.93
C LYS A 72 -9.19 8.49 10.34
N GLU A 73 -9.35 7.92 9.15
CA GLU A 73 -10.64 7.75 8.50
C GLU A 73 -11.43 6.54 9.01
N VAL A 74 -10.84 5.74 9.91
CA VAL A 74 -11.54 4.61 10.55
C VAL A 74 -12.81 5.12 11.25
N PRO A 75 -14.01 4.63 10.87
CA PRO A 75 -15.28 5.18 11.36
C PRO A 75 -15.42 5.15 12.88
N GLU A 76 -14.95 4.06 13.50
CA GLU A 76 -15.02 3.86 14.95
C GLU A 76 -14.20 4.89 15.72
N PHE A 77 -13.14 5.45 15.09
CA PHE A 77 -12.23 6.40 15.73
C PHE A 77 -12.59 7.87 15.49
N GLN A 78 -13.61 8.14 14.67
CA GLN A 78 -14.02 9.51 14.35
C GLN A 78 -14.58 10.26 15.56
N ASN A 79 -15.30 9.55 16.43
CA ASN A 79 -16.06 10.15 17.52
C ASN A 79 -15.74 9.57 18.90
N SER A 80 -14.80 8.64 19.00
CA SER A 80 -14.48 7.92 20.23
C SER A 80 -13.03 7.47 20.29
N ASN A 81 -12.45 7.51 21.49
CA ASN A 81 -11.17 6.87 21.80
C ASN A 81 -11.36 5.53 22.53
N GLU A 82 -12.58 5.02 22.56
CA GLU A 82 -12.88 3.75 23.20
C GLU A 82 -12.25 2.59 22.42
N PRO A 83 -11.93 1.48 23.10
CA PRO A 83 -11.40 0.29 22.43
C PRO A 83 -12.40 -0.34 21.46
N HIS A 84 -11.96 -0.60 20.24
CA HIS A 84 -12.74 -1.22 19.17
C HIS A 84 -12.10 -2.52 18.68
N ASP A 85 -12.79 -3.23 17.79
CA ASP A 85 -12.32 -4.47 17.18
C ASP A 85 -11.11 -4.20 16.28
N PRO A 86 -9.90 -4.72 16.62
CA PRO A 86 -8.70 -4.48 15.83
C PRO A 86 -8.73 -5.14 14.45
N PHE A 87 -9.46 -6.24 14.28
CA PHE A 87 -9.58 -6.92 12.98
C PHE A 87 -10.44 -6.11 12.01
N ALA A 88 -11.53 -5.51 12.48
CA ALA A 88 -12.34 -4.61 11.69
C ALA A 88 -11.53 -3.38 11.23
N THR A 89 -10.69 -2.85 12.11
CA THR A 89 -9.76 -1.75 11.80
C THR A 89 -8.76 -2.14 10.72
N ASP A 90 -8.15 -3.32 10.78
CA ASP A 90 -7.22 -3.81 9.76
C ASP A 90 -7.89 -3.99 8.39
N VAL A 91 -9.11 -4.54 8.37
CA VAL A 91 -9.90 -4.64 7.14
C VAL A 91 -10.19 -3.28 6.54
N PHE A 92 -10.53 -2.29 7.37
CA PHE A 92 -10.72 -0.90 6.91
C PHE A 92 -9.44 -0.33 6.31
N TYR A 93 -8.29 -0.49 6.95
CA TYR A 93 -7.00 0.01 6.45
C TYR A 93 -6.65 -0.56 5.08
N ILE A 94 -6.85 -1.86 4.86
CA ILE A 94 -6.62 -2.50 3.56
C ILE A 94 -7.60 -1.97 2.52
N GLY A 95 -8.88 -1.87 2.86
CA GLY A 95 -9.92 -1.34 1.96
C GLY A 95 -9.64 0.10 1.56
N ASN A 96 -9.25 0.95 2.51
CA ASN A 96 -8.93 2.36 2.24
C ASN A 96 -7.65 2.50 1.39
N ALA A 97 -6.63 1.68 1.64
CA ALA A 97 -5.44 1.64 0.80
C ALA A 97 -5.77 1.27 -0.66
N ILE A 98 -6.61 0.26 -0.88
CA ILE A 98 -7.08 -0.12 -2.23
C ILE A 98 -7.85 1.03 -2.87
N LYS A 99 -8.78 1.64 -2.15
CA LYS A 99 -9.56 2.78 -2.63
C LYS A 99 -8.66 3.93 -3.08
N ILE A 100 -7.71 4.35 -2.24
CA ILE A 100 -6.86 5.51 -2.50
C ILE A 100 -5.84 5.22 -3.61
N ASP A 101 -5.11 4.11 -3.50
CA ASP A 101 -3.95 3.85 -4.35
C ASP A 101 -4.31 3.23 -5.72
N PHE A 102 -5.51 2.64 -5.86
CA PHE A 102 -5.91 1.98 -7.10
C PHE A 102 -7.19 2.58 -7.70
N ILE A 103 -8.26 2.71 -6.96
CA ILE A 103 -9.55 3.13 -7.51
C ILE A 103 -9.55 4.62 -7.84
N LEU A 104 -9.16 5.48 -6.90
CA LEU A 104 -9.16 6.93 -7.13
C LEU A 104 -8.12 7.34 -8.17
N VAL A 105 -6.94 6.72 -8.17
CA VAL A 105 -5.90 7.00 -9.18
C VAL A 105 -6.39 6.59 -10.57
N SER A 106 -7.00 5.42 -10.72
CA SER A 106 -7.55 4.98 -12.01
C SER A 106 -8.66 5.89 -12.49
N TYR A 107 -9.54 6.33 -11.60
CA TYR A 107 -10.60 7.28 -11.92
C TYR A 107 -10.05 8.63 -12.40
N LEU A 108 -9.06 9.18 -11.70
CA LEU A 108 -8.43 10.44 -12.08
C LEU A 108 -7.72 10.34 -13.45
N LEU A 109 -6.98 9.25 -13.68
CA LEU A 109 -6.31 9.03 -14.97
C LEU A 109 -7.32 8.90 -16.12
N TYR A 110 -8.44 8.22 -15.90
CA TYR A 110 -9.51 8.11 -16.89
C TYR A 110 -10.09 9.50 -17.25
N HIS A 111 -10.44 10.31 -16.24
CA HIS A 111 -10.98 11.65 -16.46
C HIS A 111 -9.99 12.58 -17.18
N MET A 112 -8.71 12.56 -16.78
CA MET A 112 -7.66 13.32 -17.47
C MET A 112 -7.51 12.89 -18.94
N ALA A 113 -7.59 11.59 -19.22
CA ALA A 113 -7.51 11.09 -20.59
C ALA A 113 -8.70 11.55 -21.43
N VAL A 114 -9.91 11.50 -20.91
CA VAL A 114 -11.14 11.98 -21.60
C VAL A 114 -11.07 13.48 -21.88
N GLU A 115 -10.62 14.30 -20.93
CA GLU A 115 -10.46 15.74 -21.14
C GLU A 115 -9.43 16.08 -22.22
N VAL A 116 -8.36 15.29 -22.35
CA VAL A 116 -7.30 15.52 -23.36
C VAL A 116 -7.76 15.08 -24.77
N THR A 117 -8.58 14.03 -24.87
CA THR A 117 -9.03 13.49 -26.18
C THR A 117 -10.26 14.19 -26.74
N GLY A 118 -11.01 14.94 -25.92
CA GLY A 118 -12.12 15.81 -26.37
C GLY A 118 -13.34 15.05 -26.91
N ASP A 119 -13.47 13.76 -26.58
CA ASP A 119 -14.66 12.93 -26.90
C ASP A 119 -15.51 12.65 -25.67
#